data_e1aefd08b11570f22f266f2743dee794
#
_entry.id   e1aefd08b11570f22f266f2743dee794
#
_cell.length_a   1.000
_cell.length_b   1.000
_cell.length_c   1.000
_cell.angle_alpha   90.00
_cell.angle_beta   90.00
_cell.angle_gamma   90.00
#
_symmetry.space_group_name_H-M   'P 1'
#
loop_
_entity.id
_entity.type
_entity.pdbx_description
1 polymer ?
#
loop_
_entity_poly.entity_id
_entity_poly.type
_entity_poly.pdbx_seq_one_letter_code
_entity_poly.pdbx_strand_id
1 'polypeptide(L)'
;MIISFTVIPFIIIYFNNWRELTFVSFFRYTGLLFFPTALLLQSFDIFDLLIFALSYFPLFYLCAQDLKHLEVTVHSLFVAALMHSICILSIVFLTDNLHLIIENILLVSLIIASIKIVERLRGKVILGAADPLIIIISILGLTFEQSILWLFLVSCMPIIFFGRSLSKSFSTKIPFIPFCVSAKLFAILIYG
;
A
#
# COMPACT_ATOMS: atom_id res chain seq x y z
N MET A 1 15.34 16.11 -11.43
CA MET A 1 14.72 14.82 -11.80
C MET A 1 13.96 14.20 -10.63
N ILE A 2 14.53 14.11 -9.42
CA ILE A 2 13.87 13.56 -8.21
C ILE A 2 12.56 14.28 -7.89
N ILE A 3 12.54 15.61 -7.96
CA ILE A 3 11.34 16.45 -7.72
C ILE A 3 10.19 16.06 -8.67
N SER A 4 10.48 15.74 -9.92
CA SER A 4 9.46 15.38 -10.90
C SER A 4 8.79 14.05 -10.55
N PHE A 5 9.55 13.05 -10.10
CA PHE A 5 9.00 11.74 -9.73
C PHE A 5 8.19 11.76 -8.43
N THR A 6 8.54 12.64 -7.49
CA THR A 6 7.75 12.83 -6.27
C THR A 6 6.45 13.59 -6.54
N VAL A 7 6.44 14.52 -7.49
CA VAL A 7 5.28 15.35 -7.80
C VAL A 7 4.22 14.59 -8.61
N ILE A 8 4.60 13.64 -9.49
CA ILE A 8 3.65 12.93 -10.35
C ILE A 8 2.57 12.16 -9.57
N PRO A 9 2.86 11.37 -8.52
CA PRO A 9 1.83 10.72 -7.70
C PRO A 9 0.86 11.72 -7.08
N PHE A 10 1.35 12.90 -6.68
CA PHE A 10 0.52 13.99 -6.16
C PHE A 10 -0.39 14.56 -7.20
N ILE A 11 0.13 14.78 -8.40
CA ILE A 11 -0.66 15.26 -9.52
C ILE A 11 -1.78 14.27 -9.81
N ILE A 12 -1.50 12.96 -9.84
CA ILE A 12 -2.50 11.92 -10.08
C ILE A 12 -3.57 11.91 -8.97
N ILE A 13 -3.16 11.93 -7.70
CA ILE A 13 -4.09 11.96 -6.57
C ILE A 13 -4.89 13.27 -6.57
N TYR A 14 -4.23 14.38 -6.83
CA TYR A 14 -4.83 15.72 -6.86
C TYR A 14 -5.84 15.85 -7.98
N PHE A 15 -5.50 15.56 -9.23
CA PHE A 15 -6.41 15.72 -10.36
C PHE A 15 -7.61 14.75 -10.31
N ASN A 16 -7.43 13.53 -9.79
CA ASN A 16 -8.55 12.61 -9.63
C ASN A 16 -9.50 12.97 -8.49
N ASN A 17 -9.04 13.70 -7.48
CA ASN A 17 -9.79 13.90 -6.24
C ASN A 17 -10.11 15.37 -5.91
N TRP A 18 -9.74 16.31 -6.79
CA TRP A 18 -9.85 17.76 -6.57
C TRP A 18 -11.22 18.24 -6.04
N ARG A 19 -12.30 17.64 -6.47
CA ARG A 19 -13.66 18.13 -6.14
C ARG A 19 -14.30 17.54 -4.89
N GLU A 20 -13.77 16.46 -4.34
CA GLU A 20 -14.47 15.65 -3.34
C GLU A 20 -13.71 15.48 -2.01
N LEU A 21 -12.40 15.71 -1.99
CA LEU A 21 -11.61 15.64 -0.77
C LEU A 21 -11.60 16.98 -0.04
N THR A 22 -11.93 16.95 1.25
CA THR A 22 -11.67 18.12 2.10
C THR A 22 -10.15 18.37 2.14
N PHE A 23 -9.75 19.65 2.16
CA PHE A 23 -8.35 20.08 2.20
C PHE A 23 -7.55 19.34 3.29
N VAL A 24 -8.14 19.10 4.45
CA VAL A 24 -7.50 18.41 5.58
C VAL A 24 -7.27 16.92 5.28
N SER A 25 -8.23 16.22 4.66
CA SER A 25 -8.04 14.81 4.30
C SER A 25 -7.04 14.65 3.16
N PHE A 26 -7.05 15.55 2.19
CA PHE A 26 -6.05 15.58 1.14
C PHE A 26 -4.63 15.70 1.70
N PHE A 27 -4.36 16.66 2.60
CA PHE A 27 -3.04 16.83 3.22
C PHE A 27 -2.58 15.62 4.04
N ARG A 28 -3.51 14.97 4.74
CA ARG A 28 -3.18 13.76 5.53
C ARG A 28 -2.70 12.63 4.64
N TYR A 29 -3.41 12.32 3.56
CA TYR A 29 -3.06 11.21 2.68
C TYR A 29 -1.86 11.51 1.79
N THR A 30 -1.76 12.74 1.29
CA THR A 30 -0.60 13.14 0.51
C THR A 30 0.67 13.13 1.36
N GLY A 31 0.62 13.63 2.60
CA GLY A 31 1.75 13.57 3.51
C GLY A 31 2.20 12.14 3.82
N LEU A 32 1.24 11.22 4.04
CA LEU A 32 1.50 9.81 4.28
C LEU A 32 2.27 9.10 3.15
N LEU A 33 1.93 9.41 1.90
CA LEU A 33 2.58 8.81 0.73
C LEU A 33 3.84 9.57 0.32
N PHE A 34 3.81 10.89 0.44
CA PHE A 34 4.90 11.76 -0.02
C PHE A 34 6.17 11.58 0.80
N PHE A 35 6.06 11.68 2.10
CA PHE A 35 7.24 11.72 2.95
C PHE A 35 8.14 10.49 2.77
N PRO A 36 7.65 9.24 2.88
CA PRO A 36 8.48 8.06 2.67
C PRO A 36 8.96 7.95 1.22
N THR A 37 8.12 8.31 0.23
CA THR A 37 8.53 8.29 -1.18
C THR A 37 9.67 9.25 -1.46
N ALA A 38 9.60 10.48 -0.95
CA ALA A 38 10.63 11.49 -1.15
C ALA A 38 11.97 11.07 -0.55
N LEU A 39 11.95 10.45 0.63
CA LEU A 39 13.16 9.96 1.28
C LEU A 39 13.79 8.77 0.54
N LEU A 40 12.98 7.80 0.10
CA LEU A 40 13.46 6.65 -0.67
C LEU A 40 14.11 7.06 -1.99
N LEU A 41 13.50 8.02 -2.70
CA LEU A 41 14.02 8.48 -4.01
C LEU A 41 15.36 9.20 -3.93
N GLN A 42 15.80 9.62 -2.75
CA GLN A 42 17.14 10.24 -2.58
C GLN A 42 18.27 9.22 -2.72
N SER A 43 18.03 7.96 -2.41
CA SER A 43 19.01 6.88 -2.45
C SER A 43 19.03 6.11 -3.78
N PHE A 44 18.09 6.34 -4.69
CA PHE A 44 17.92 5.56 -5.91
C PHE A 44 18.74 6.10 -7.08
N ASP A 45 19.35 5.18 -7.82
CA ASP A 45 19.92 5.47 -9.14
C ASP A 45 18.79 5.55 -10.21
N ILE A 46 19.19 5.75 -11.49
CA ILE A 46 18.20 5.88 -12.59
C ILE A 46 17.44 4.58 -12.83
N PHE A 47 18.10 3.44 -12.66
CA PHE A 47 17.49 2.14 -12.89
C PHE A 47 16.48 1.82 -11.78
N ASP A 48 16.86 2.05 -10.53
CA ASP A 48 15.98 1.91 -9.37
C ASP A 48 14.75 2.82 -9.47
N LEU A 49 14.94 4.06 -9.93
CA LEU A 49 13.86 5.01 -10.18
C LEU A 49 12.87 4.50 -11.24
N LEU A 50 13.35 3.86 -12.30
CA LEU A 50 12.50 3.28 -13.33
C LEU A 50 11.67 2.12 -12.78
N ILE A 51 12.32 1.19 -12.08
CA ILE A 51 11.64 0.04 -11.45
C ILE A 51 10.62 0.52 -10.43
N PHE A 52 11.01 1.48 -9.59
CA PHE A 52 10.10 2.09 -8.62
C PHE A 52 8.88 2.72 -9.32
N ALA A 53 9.08 3.49 -10.37
CA ALA A 53 7.99 4.11 -11.10
C ALA A 53 7.02 3.08 -11.68
N LEU A 54 7.54 2.06 -12.38
CA LEU A 54 6.73 0.99 -12.97
C LEU A 54 5.95 0.19 -11.91
N SER A 55 6.57 -0.03 -10.76
CA SER A 55 5.98 -0.79 -9.65
C SER A 55 4.93 0.01 -8.87
N TYR A 56 5.21 1.28 -8.54
CA TYR A 56 4.41 2.07 -7.60
C TYR A 56 3.39 3.00 -8.22
N PHE A 57 3.54 3.42 -9.49
CA PHE A 57 2.51 4.26 -10.13
C PHE A 57 1.13 3.60 -10.17
N PRO A 58 1.02 2.32 -10.56
CA PRO A 58 -0.28 1.65 -10.49
C PRO A 58 -0.84 1.57 -9.07
N LEU A 59 0.02 1.39 -8.05
CA LEU A 59 -0.40 1.39 -6.64
C LEU A 59 -0.89 2.76 -6.18
N PHE A 60 -0.22 3.85 -6.58
CA PHE A 60 -0.68 5.21 -6.30
C PHE A 60 -2.01 5.52 -7.00
N TYR A 61 -2.23 4.99 -8.19
CA TYR A 61 -3.51 5.11 -8.87
C TYR A 61 -4.63 4.37 -8.11
N LEU A 62 -4.35 3.17 -7.57
CA LEU A 62 -5.29 2.47 -6.68
C LEU A 62 -5.57 3.27 -5.40
N CYS A 63 -4.55 3.88 -4.80
CA CYS A 63 -4.75 4.77 -3.65
C CYS A 63 -5.71 5.92 -3.99
N ALA A 64 -5.57 6.52 -5.17
CA ALA A 64 -6.44 7.60 -5.62
C ALA A 64 -7.89 7.13 -5.83
N GLN A 65 -8.09 5.93 -6.40
CA GLN A 65 -9.42 5.35 -6.54
C GLN A 65 -10.06 5.05 -5.18
N ASP A 66 -9.32 4.41 -4.28
CA ASP A 66 -9.80 4.06 -2.94
C ASP A 66 -10.14 5.30 -2.11
N LEU A 67 -9.34 6.37 -2.22
CA LEU A 67 -9.61 7.64 -1.56
C LEU A 67 -10.89 8.31 -2.07
N LYS A 68 -11.18 8.18 -3.37
CA LYS A 68 -12.31 8.84 -4.01
C LYS A 68 -13.61 8.07 -3.84
N HIS A 69 -13.56 6.77 -4.05
CA HIS A 69 -14.75 5.94 -4.18
C HIS A 69 -14.93 4.94 -3.04
N LEU A 70 -13.88 4.74 -2.19
CA LEU A 70 -13.78 3.66 -1.21
C LEU A 70 -13.96 2.28 -1.85
N GLU A 71 -13.69 2.20 -3.15
CA GLU A 71 -13.79 1.02 -4.00
C GLU A 71 -12.78 1.13 -5.12
N VAL A 72 -12.23 0.01 -5.54
CA VAL A 72 -11.31 -0.06 -6.69
C VAL A 72 -11.88 -0.96 -7.77
N THR A 73 -11.62 -0.60 -9.02
CA THR A 73 -12.04 -1.44 -10.13
C THR A 73 -11.15 -2.69 -10.21
N VAL A 74 -11.76 -3.83 -10.54
CA VAL A 74 -11.04 -5.11 -10.68
C VAL A 74 -9.91 -5.00 -11.71
N HIS A 75 -10.14 -4.28 -12.80
CA HIS A 75 -9.13 -4.06 -13.82
C HIS A 75 -7.91 -3.30 -13.31
N SER A 76 -8.10 -2.18 -12.62
CA SER A 76 -7.00 -1.40 -12.03
C SER A 76 -6.22 -2.21 -11.01
N LEU A 77 -6.93 -2.99 -10.18
CA LEU A 77 -6.32 -3.85 -9.19
C LEU A 77 -5.46 -4.93 -9.85
N PHE A 78 -5.97 -5.57 -10.90
CA PHE A 78 -5.24 -6.59 -11.64
C PHE A 78 -3.99 -6.03 -12.33
N VAL A 79 -4.09 -4.87 -12.98
CA VAL A 79 -2.96 -4.20 -13.63
C VAL A 79 -1.90 -3.82 -12.59
N ALA A 80 -2.29 -3.24 -11.46
CA ALA A 80 -1.35 -2.88 -10.40
C ALA A 80 -0.66 -4.12 -9.80
N ALA A 81 -1.42 -5.19 -9.56
CA ALA A 81 -0.89 -6.45 -9.06
C ALA A 81 0.12 -7.05 -10.04
N LEU A 82 -0.21 -7.11 -11.32
CA LEU A 82 0.65 -7.66 -12.37
C LEU A 82 1.95 -6.88 -12.50
N MET A 83 1.86 -5.56 -12.65
CA MET A 83 3.04 -4.70 -12.81
C MET A 83 3.95 -4.75 -11.58
N HIS A 84 3.37 -4.65 -10.39
CA HIS A 84 4.14 -4.73 -9.15
C HIS A 84 4.81 -6.09 -9.00
N SER A 85 4.09 -7.19 -9.25
CA SER A 85 4.65 -8.54 -9.15
C SER A 85 5.78 -8.79 -10.15
N ILE A 86 5.64 -8.35 -11.40
CA ILE A 86 6.70 -8.47 -12.40
C ILE A 86 7.97 -7.72 -11.94
N CYS A 87 7.84 -6.48 -11.47
CA CYS A 87 8.98 -5.70 -11.00
C CYS A 87 9.68 -6.37 -9.80
N ILE A 88 8.92 -6.82 -8.79
CA ILE A 88 9.50 -7.48 -7.61
C ILE A 88 10.12 -8.82 -7.98
N LEU A 89 9.47 -9.64 -8.78
CA LEU A 89 10.04 -10.90 -9.25
C LEU A 89 11.33 -10.68 -10.03
N SER A 90 11.39 -9.66 -10.89
CA SER A 90 12.63 -9.32 -11.61
C SER A 90 13.77 -8.98 -10.65
N ILE A 91 13.51 -8.18 -9.60
CA ILE A 91 14.52 -7.86 -8.58
C ILE A 91 14.97 -9.13 -7.86
N VAL A 92 14.01 -9.95 -7.39
CA VAL A 92 14.31 -11.18 -6.65
C VAL A 92 15.14 -12.17 -7.48
N PHE A 93 14.84 -12.32 -8.78
CA PHE A 93 15.64 -13.15 -9.66
C PHE A 93 17.04 -12.58 -9.91
N LEU A 94 17.18 -11.26 -10.04
CA LEU A 94 18.47 -10.61 -10.23
C LEU A 94 19.36 -10.67 -8.98
N THR A 95 18.76 -10.70 -7.79
CA THR A 95 19.47 -10.74 -6.50
C THR A 95 19.60 -12.15 -5.91
N ASP A 96 19.10 -13.17 -6.60
CA ASP A 96 19.05 -14.58 -6.14
C ASP A 96 18.40 -14.79 -4.77
N ASN A 97 17.43 -13.96 -4.43
CA ASN A 97 16.73 -13.95 -3.13
C ASN A 97 15.38 -14.71 -3.17
N LEU A 98 15.35 -15.90 -3.78
CA LEU A 98 14.09 -16.67 -3.92
C LEU A 98 13.44 -17.04 -2.58
N HIS A 99 14.22 -17.19 -1.50
CA HIS A 99 13.69 -17.45 -0.16
C HIS A 99 12.72 -16.36 0.31
N LEU A 100 12.94 -15.11 -0.10
CA LEU A 100 12.05 -13.98 0.22
C LEU A 100 10.62 -14.21 -0.26
N ILE A 101 10.45 -14.78 -1.45
CA ILE A 101 9.11 -15.08 -2.00
C ILE A 101 8.40 -16.12 -1.13
N ILE A 102 9.12 -17.17 -0.72
CA ILE A 102 8.57 -18.25 0.10
C ILE A 102 8.12 -17.70 1.46
N GLU A 103 8.96 -16.88 2.10
CA GLU A 103 8.63 -16.22 3.36
C GLU A 103 7.38 -15.33 3.23
N ASN A 104 7.31 -14.53 2.17
CA ASN A 104 6.15 -13.66 1.91
C ASN A 104 4.87 -14.47 1.70
N ILE A 105 4.91 -15.57 0.93
CA ILE A 105 3.75 -16.44 0.70
C ILE A 105 3.27 -17.05 2.02
N LEU A 106 4.18 -17.56 2.83
CA LEU A 106 3.84 -18.15 4.14
C LEU A 106 3.21 -17.11 5.06
N LEU A 107 3.79 -15.93 5.17
CA LEU A 107 3.30 -14.85 6.03
C LEU A 107 1.92 -14.36 5.59
N VAL A 108 1.74 -14.12 4.29
CA VAL A 108 0.44 -13.71 3.72
C VAL A 108 -0.62 -14.76 3.98
N SER A 109 -0.28 -16.04 3.76
CA SER A 109 -1.20 -17.15 3.99
C SER A 109 -1.64 -17.22 5.46
N LEU A 110 -0.70 -16.99 6.40
CA LEU A 110 -0.98 -16.93 7.83
C LEU A 110 -1.91 -15.76 8.18
N ILE A 111 -1.65 -14.57 7.64
CA ILE A 111 -2.46 -13.37 7.89
C ILE A 111 -3.89 -13.60 7.37
N ILE A 112 -4.04 -14.03 6.12
CA ILE A 112 -5.36 -14.27 5.51
C ILE A 112 -6.12 -15.36 6.27
N ALA A 113 -5.45 -16.47 6.61
CA ALA A 113 -6.06 -17.53 7.41
C ALA A 113 -6.54 -17.04 8.77
N SER A 114 -5.72 -16.25 9.47
CA SER A 114 -6.08 -15.66 10.77
C SER A 114 -7.32 -14.77 10.66
N ILE A 115 -7.39 -13.91 9.64
CA ILE A 115 -8.54 -13.04 9.41
C ILE A 115 -9.79 -13.87 9.09
N LYS A 116 -9.67 -14.92 8.25
CA LYS A 116 -10.78 -15.81 7.91
C LYS A 116 -11.30 -16.58 9.14
N ILE A 117 -10.43 -16.97 10.06
CA ILE A 117 -10.84 -17.57 11.33
C ILE A 117 -11.65 -16.57 12.16
N VAL A 118 -11.18 -15.32 12.28
CA VAL A 118 -11.89 -14.27 13.02
C VAL A 118 -13.24 -13.94 12.37
N GLU A 119 -13.31 -13.85 11.03
CA GLU A 119 -14.57 -13.68 10.29
C GLU A 119 -15.58 -14.79 10.63
N ARG A 120 -15.11 -16.04 10.63
CA ARG A 120 -15.93 -17.21 10.95
C ARG A 120 -16.45 -17.18 12.38
N LEU A 121 -15.58 -16.82 13.34
CA LEU A 121 -15.95 -16.72 14.75
C LEU A 121 -16.92 -15.58 15.04
N ARG A 122 -16.80 -14.47 14.34
CA ARG A 122 -17.65 -13.28 14.54
C ARG A 122 -18.90 -13.29 13.66
N GLY A 123 -18.99 -14.15 12.66
CA GLY A 123 -20.10 -14.18 11.70
C GLY A 123 -20.19 -12.92 10.83
N LYS A 124 -19.11 -12.14 10.72
CA LYS A 124 -19.05 -10.88 9.95
C LYS A 124 -17.86 -10.89 9.03
N VAL A 125 -18.05 -10.42 7.80
CA VAL A 125 -16.97 -10.18 6.84
C VAL A 125 -16.18 -8.96 7.30
N ILE A 126 -14.87 -9.12 7.43
CA ILE A 126 -13.92 -8.05 7.83
C ILE A 126 -13.20 -7.51 6.61
N LEU A 127 -12.74 -8.41 5.72
CA LEU A 127 -12.05 -8.03 4.50
C LEU A 127 -13.00 -7.96 3.30
N GLY A 128 -12.91 -6.90 2.54
CA GLY A 128 -13.50 -6.81 1.21
C GLY A 128 -12.89 -7.81 0.23
N ALA A 129 -13.53 -8.02 -0.90
CA ALA A 129 -13.07 -8.99 -1.91
C ALA A 129 -11.67 -8.66 -2.49
N ALA A 130 -11.32 -7.36 -2.54
CA ALA A 130 -10.04 -6.87 -3.06
C ALA A 130 -8.90 -6.90 -2.02
N ASP A 131 -9.23 -6.84 -0.73
CA ASP A 131 -8.24 -6.66 0.34
C ASP A 131 -7.18 -7.78 0.41
N PRO A 132 -7.51 -9.07 0.22
CA PRO A 132 -6.50 -10.11 0.19
C PRO A 132 -5.42 -9.88 -0.88
N LEU A 133 -5.81 -9.41 -2.07
CA LEU A 133 -4.86 -9.12 -3.14
C LEU A 133 -3.99 -7.90 -2.80
N ILE A 134 -4.57 -6.88 -2.19
CA ILE A 134 -3.83 -5.70 -1.70
C ILE A 134 -2.81 -6.10 -0.63
N ILE A 135 -3.16 -6.98 0.30
CA ILE A 135 -2.25 -7.52 1.31
C ILE A 135 -1.07 -8.26 0.64
N ILE A 136 -1.37 -9.14 -0.33
CA ILE A 136 -0.34 -9.88 -1.09
C ILE A 136 0.64 -8.89 -1.75
N ILE A 137 0.13 -7.94 -2.53
CA ILE A 137 0.96 -6.95 -3.25
C ILE A 137 1.80 -6.13 -2.27
N SER A 138 1.23 -5.76 -1.13
CA SER A 138 1.89 -4.92 -0.15
C SER A 138 3.03 -5.62 0.59
N ILE A 139 2.94 -6.93 0.81
CA ILE A 139 3.97 -7.73 1.49
C ILE A 139 5.02 -8.22 0.49
N LEU A 140 4.64 -8.44 -0.77
CA LEU A 140 5.54 -8.99 -1.77
C LEU A 140 6.81 -8.14 -1.90
N GLY A 141 7.98 -8.79 -1.76
CA GLY A 141 9.31 -8.16 -1.83
C GLY A 141 9.78 -7.51 -0.54
N LEU A 142 9.06 -7.63 0.57
CA LEU A 142 9.51 -7.23 1.90
C LEU A 142 10.27 -8.38 2.58
N THR A 143 11.31 -8.06 3.34
CA THR A 143 11.91 -9.02 4.27
C THR A 143 10.94 -9.36 5.41
N PHE A 144 11.26 -10.36 6.22
CA PHE A 144 10.43 -10.75 7.35
C PHE A 144 10.23 -9.59 8.34
N GLU A 145 11.32 -8.88 8.70
CA GLU A 145 11.28 -7.72 9.60
C GLU A 145 10.47 -6.57 9.03
N GLN A 146 10.66 -6.26 7.74
CA GLN A 146 9.88 -5.25 7.03
C GLN A 146 8.38 -5.62 7.02
N SER A 147 8.06 -6.88 6.86
CA SER A 147 6.67 -7.37 6.83
C SER A 147 5.99 -7.27 8.19
N ILE A 148 6.71 -7.54 9.29
CA ILE A 148 6.20 -7.33 10.64
C ILE A 148 5.96 -5.84 10.90
N LEU A 149 6.91 -4.98 10.54
CA LEU A 149 6.73 -3.54 10.67
C LEU A 149 5.56 -3.04 9.82
N TRP A 150 5.43 -3.53 8.59
CA TRP A 150 4.30 -3.23 7.73
C TRP A 150 2.96 -3.58 8.40
N LEU A 151 2.84 -4.79 8.96
CA LEU A 151 1.64 -5.24 9.66
C LEU A 151 1.28 -4.35 10.84
N PHE A 152 2.29 -3.96 11.63
CA PHE A 152 2.13 -3.03 12.74
C PHE A 152 1.64 -1.66 12.25
N LEU A 153 2.28 -1.08 11.24
CA LEU A 153 1.93 0.23 10.70
C LEU A 153 0.52 0.24 10.08
N VAL A 154 0.17 -0.78 9.27
CA VAL A 154 -1.18 -0.89 8.68
C VAL A 154 -2.26 -0.97 9.77
N SER A 155 -1.96 -1.60 10.89
CA SER A 155 -2.90 -1.70 12.03
C SER A 155 -3.02 -0.38 12.80
N CYS A 156 -1.91 0.33 12.99
CA CYS A 156 -1.87 1.55 13.83
C CYS A 156 -2.28 2.82 13.07
N MET A 157 -1.88 2.96 11.80
CA MET A 157 -2.14 4.17 11.01
C MET A 157 -3.63 4.55 10.94
N PRO A 158 -4.58 3.64 10.63
CA PRO A 158 -6.00 3.98 10.62
C PRO A 158 -6.49 4.49 11.97
N ILE A 159 -5.99 3.94 13.06
CA ILE A 159 -6.36 4.36 14.43
C ILE A 159 -5.86 5.78 14.69
N ILE A 160 -4.62 6.08 14.35
CA ILE A 160 -4.01 7.40 14.54
C ILE A 160 -4.74 8.47 13.71
N PHE A 161 -5.02 8.17 12.43
CA PHE A 161 -5.62 9.15 11.52
C PHE A 161 -7.13 9.31 11.67
N PHE A 162 -7.85 8.25 12.07
CA PHE A 162 -9.31 8.20 12.11
C PHE A 162 -9.89 7.83 13.47
N GLY A 163 -9.09 7.69 14.51
CA GLY A 163 -9.54 7.25 15.84
C GLY A 163 -10.74 8.05 16.37
N ARG A 164 -10.77 9.38 16.13
CA ARG A 164 -11.91 10.23 16.49
C ARG A 164 -13.18 9.97 15.66
N SER A 165 -13.04 9.60 14.41
CA SER A 165 -14.16 9.24 13.52
C SER A 165 -14.68 7.83 13.82
N LEU A 166 -13.76 6.89 14.10
CA LEU A 166 -14.09 5.52 14.47
C LEU A 166 -14.85 5.44 15.80
N SER A 167 -14.56 6.33 16.74
CA SER A 167 -15.28 6.39 18.02
C SER A 167 -16.75 6.83 17.88
N LYS A 168 -17.09 7.54 16.80
CA LYS A 168 -18.46 8.05 16.57
C LYS A 168 -19.34 7.10 15.77
N SER A 169 -18.77 6.26 14.91
CA SER A 169 -19.52 5.27 14.12
C SER A 169 -18.59 4.17 13.64
N PHE A 170 -18.84 2.93 14.07
CA PHE A 170 -18.15 1.73 13.58
C PHE A 170 -18.49 1.38 12.12
N SER A 171 -19.37 2.14 11.47
CA SER A 171 -19.81 1.90 10.09
C SER A 171 -19.08 2.76 9.05
N THR A 172 -18.17 3.64 9.46
CA THR A 172 -17.39 4.46 8.51
C THR A 172 -16.41 3.61 7.74
N LYS A 173 -16.62 3.47 6.44
CA LYS A 173 -15.63 2.90 5.53
C LYS A 173 -14.39 3.79 5.54
N ILE A 174 -13.23 3.18 5.67
CA ILE A 174 -11.94 3.86 5.65
C ILE A 174 -11.17 3.37 4.42
N PRO A 175 -10.54 4.26 3.64
CA PRO A 175 -9.70 3.84 2.54
C PRO A 175 -8.52 3.02 3.08
N PHE A 176 -8.41 1.77 2.62
CA PHE A 176 -7.43 0.81 3.15
C PHE A 176 -6.10 0.86 2.39
N ILE A 177 -6.15 1.04 1.07
CA ILE A 177 -4.99 0.94 0.17
C ILE A 177 -3.92 1.98 0.49
N PRO A 178 -4.24 3.27 0.74
CA PRO A 178 -3.23 4.26 1.10
C PRO A 178 -2.40 3.89 2.33
N PHE A 179 -3.02 3.25 3.32
CA PHE A 179 -2.30 2.79 4.51
C PHE A 179 -1.38 1.61 4.20
N CYS A 180 -1.83 0.66 3.37
CA CYS A 180 -1.01 -0.47 2.95
C CYS A 180 0.23 -0.03 2.17
N VAL A 181 0.06 0.89 1.22
CA VAL A 181 1.17 1.40 0.40
C VAL A 181 2.11 2.26 1.24
N SER A 182 1.59 3.16 2.07
CA SER A 182 2.42 3.98 2.97
C SER A 182 3.21 3.13 3.95
N ALA A 183 2.58 2.14 4.58
CA ALA A 183 3.25 1.22 5.50
C ALA A 183 4.38 0.45 4.80
N LYS A 184 4.20 0.04 3.54
CA LYS A 184 5.25 -0.60 2.74
C LYS A 184 6.43 0.33 2.51
N LEU A 185 6.18 1.56 2.09
CA LEU A 185 7.22 2.56 1.86
C LEU A 185 8.00 2.87 3.14
N PHE A 186 7.32 3.00 4.27
CA PHE A 186 7.97 3.20 5.58
C PHE A 186 8.77 1.97 6.01
N ALA A 187 8.27 0.76 5.80
CA ALA A 187 8.99 -0.45 6.14
C ALA A 187 10.30 -0.58 5.34
N ILE A 188 10.26 -0.28 4.05
CA ILE A 188 11.45 -0.23 3.19
C ILE A 188 12.41 0.87 3.67
N LEU A 189 11.90 2.06 3.99
CA LEU A 189 12.73 3.19 4.42
C LEU A 189 13.49 2.92 5.72
N ILE A 190 12.88 2.19 6.66
CA ILE A 190 13.46 1.94 7.99
C ILE A 190 14.49 0.82 7.95
N TYR A 191 14.28 -0.20 7.12
CA TYR A 191 15.12 -1.40 7.05
C TYR A 191 15.90 -1.56 5.73
N GLY A 192 15.70 -0.68 4.77
CA GLY A 192 16.45 -0.63 3.50
C GLY A 192 17.60 0.33 3.62
#